data_e7f593ab273ab957113a4488f553f6e9
#
_entry.id   e7f593ab273ab957113a4488f553f6e9
#
_cell.length_a   1.000
_cell.length_b   1.000
_cell.length_c   1.000
_cell.angle_alpha   90.00
_cell.angle_beta   90.00
_cell.angle_gamma   90.00
#
_symmetry.space_group_name_H-M   'P 1'
#
loop_
_entity.id
_entity.type
_entity.pdbx_description
1 polymer ?
#
loop_
_entity_poly.entity_id
_entity_poly.type
_entity_poly.pdbx_seq_one_letter_code
_entity_poly.pdbx_strand_id
1 'polypeptide(L)'
;LINLGIYDEVKETLEKNGKSLAEIEEIELEPSLGNGGLGRLAACFIDSIATLGLNGDGVGLNYHYGLFKQVFENNLQKETPNPWITKESWLTKTDITYPVSFGGFTVQSRLYDIDVVGYNNRTTKLHLFDIESVDESIVGDTIDFDKDDIKKNLTLFLYPDDSDDKGRLLRVYQQYFMVSNAARLILAEAEAKGSNLHDLADYAAVQINDTHPSMVIPELIRLLQEKGILMDEAIEIVSKVCAYTNHTILAEALEKWPISFLEKAVPQLMPIIRELDNKVRAKVADESTYIIKDGLVHMAHMDIHFGYSVNGVAYLHTEILKNTELNNFYKLYPEKFNNKTNGITFRRWLMSCNPELSAYITELIGDGWKKDANELEKLGNFINDDAVLTKLVDIKNAKKAELASYLKKT
;
A
#
# COMPACT_ATOMS: atom_id res chain seq x y z
N LEU A 1 -17.19 -11.35 8.59
CA LEU A 1 -18.51 -11.97 8.76
C LEU A 1 -19.34 -11.90 7.48
N ILE A 2 -19.44 -10.71 6.83
CA ILE A 2 -20.22 -10.51 5.58
C ILE A 2 -19.69 -11.42 4.46
N ASN A 3 -18.36 -11.48 4.25
CA ASN A 3 -17.75 -12.30 3.22
C ASN A 3 -17.99 -13.81 3.40
N LEU A 4 -18.06 -14.24 4.64
CA LEU A 4 -18.33 -15.62 5.02
C LEU A 4 -19.84 -15.97 4.98
N GLY A 5 -20.70 -14.95 4.83
CA GLY A 5 -22.15 -15.12 4.79
C GLY A 5 -22.78 -15.44 6.15
N ILE A 6 -22.08 -15.15 7.25
CA ILE A 6 -22.52 -15.46 8.63
C ILE A 6 -22.84 -14.20 9.47
N TYR A 7 -22.87 -13.02 8.84
CA TYR A 7 -23.05 -11.74 9.55
C TYR A 7 -24.36 -11.72 10.34
N ASP A 8 -25.48 -12.04 9.69
CA ASP A 8 -26.81 -11.99 10.30
C ASP A 8 -26.95 -13.04 11.41
N GLU A 9 -26.43 -14.26 11.20
CA GLU A 9 -26.48 -15.34 12.20
C GLU A 9 -25.68 -14.97 13.47
N VAL A 10 -24.49 -14.40 13.30
CA VAL A 10 -23.66 -13.94 14.44
C VAL A 10 -24.34 -12.79 15.16
N LYS A 11 -24.88 -11.81 14.42
CA LYS A 11 -25.62 -10.67 15.00
C LYS A 11 -26.80 -11.12 15.83
N GLU A 12 -27.69 -11.96 15.27
CA GLU A 12 -28.83 -12.50 15.99
C GLU A 12 -28.43 -13.31 17.21
N THR A 13 -27.36 -14.11 17.11
CA THR A 13 -26.89 -14.92 18.24
C THR A 13 -26.37 -14.03 19.36
N LEU A 14 -25.67 -12.96 19.07
CA LEU A 14 -25.21 -11.99 20.06
C LEU A 14 -26.39 -11.26 20.71
N GLU A 15 -27.36 -10.78 19.93
CA GLU A 15 -28.55 -10.10 20.40
C GLU A 15 -29.40 -10.99 21.34
N LYS A 16 -29.59 -12.28 21.01
CA LYS A 16 -30.23 -13.26 21.87
C LYS A 16 -29.53 -13.47 23.21
N ASN A 17 -28.23 -13.20 23.27
CA ASN A 17 -27.41 -13.26 24.48
C ASN A 17 -27.18 -11.89 25.14
N GLY A 18 -27.95 -10.87 24.77
CA GLY A 18 -27.89 -9.52 25.34
C GLY A 18 -26.62 -8.74 24.98
N LYS A 19 -25.98 -9.06 23.85
CA LYS A 19 -24.78 -8.37 23.34
C LYS A 19 -25.08 -7.71 21.99
N SER A 20 -24.41 -6.61 21.71
CA SER A 20 -24.49 -5.92 20.43
C SER A 20 -23.24 -6.19 19.60
N LEU A 21 -23.41 -6.64 18.34
CA LEU A 21 -22.28 -6.79 17.42
C LEU A 21 -21.58 -5.45 17.18
N ALA A 22 -22.34 -4.36 17.01
CA ALA A 22 -21.78 -3.02 16.81
C ALA A 22 -20.91 -2.56 17.99
N GLU A 23 -21.33 -2.84 19.24
CA GLU A 23 -20.52 -2.51 20.44
C GLU A 23 -19.24 -3.35 20.50
N ILE A 24 -19.27 -4.59 20.03
CA ILE A 24 -18.07 -5.44 19.96
C ILE A 24 -17.11 -4.93 18.88
N GLU A 25 -17.64 -4.55 17.71
CA GLU A 25 -16.84 -3.97 16.61
C GLU A 25 -16.10 -2.69 17.04
N GLU A 26 -16.70 -1.85 17.89
CA GLU A 26 -16.07 -0.62 18.41
C GLU A 26 -14.87 -0.88 19.36
N ILE A 27 -14.82 -2.05 19.99
CA ILE A 27 -13.75 -2.43 20.91
C ILE A 27 -12.55 -3.03 20.17
N GLU A 28 -12.78 -3.60 18.99
CA GLU A 28 -11.75 -4.27 18.20
C GLU A 28 -10.76 -3.27 17.62
N LEU A 29 -9.47 -3.51 17.87
CA LEU A 29 -8.41 -2.65 17.34
C LEU A 29 -8.19 -2.95 15.85
N GLU A 30 -8.30 -1.92 15.01
CA GLU A 30 -7.94 -2.05 13.59
C GLU A 30 -6.40 -2.11 13.41
N PRO A 31 -5.91 -2.96 12.49
CA PRO A 31 -4.50 -2.91 12.07
C PRO A 31 -4.16 -1.53 11.53
N SER A 32 -3.09 -0.92 12.05
CA SER A 32 -2.67 0.43 11.68
C SER A 32 -1.41 0.37 10.82
N LEU A 33 -1.59 0.01 9.53
CA LEU A 33 -0.53 -0.37 8.61
C LEU A 33 -0.35 0.59 7.43
N GLY A 34 -1.16 1.65 7.38
CA GLY A 34 -1.11 2.64 6.32
C GLY A 34 -1.72 3.97 6.75
N ASN A 35 -1.45 5.03 6.00
CA ASN A 35 -1.92 6.38 6.28
C ASN A 35 -2.74 6.94 5.11
N GLY A 36 -3.81 7.65 5.43
CA GLY A 36 -4.63 8.40 4.50
C GLY A 36 -5.22 7.59 3.35
N GLY A 37 -5.40 8.23 2.21
CA GLY A 37 -5.97 7.62 1.01
C GLY A 37 -5.13 6.49 0.44
N LEU A 38 -3.81 6.64 0.42
CA LEU A 38 -2.89 5.62 -0.10
C LEU A 38 -3.01 4.30 0.68
N GLY A 39 -2.97 4.36 2.01
CA GLY A 39 -3.10 3.17 2.86
C GLY A 39 -4.49 2.53 2.75
N ARG A 40 -5.57 3.33 2.71
CA ARG A 40 -6.93 2.81 2.54
C ARG A 40 -7.14 2.16 1.17
N LEU A 41 -6.56 2.72 0.11
CA LEU A 41 -6.62 2.13 -1.23
C LEU A 41 -5.91 0.79 -1.28
N ALA A 42 -4.71 0.68 -0.68
CA ALA A 42 -4.00 -0.59 -0.58
C ALA A 42 -4.87 -1.67 0.09
N ALA A 43 -5.53 -1.35 1.21
CA ALA A 43 -6.46 -2.25 1.89
C ALA A 43 -7.65 -2.65 1.00
N CYS A 44 -8.23 -1.72 0.23
CA CYS A 44 -9.31 -2.02 -0.72
C CYS A 44 -8.83 -2.92 -1.87
N PHE A 45 -7.63 -2.72 -2.38
CA PHE A 45 -7.10 -3.56 -3.46
C PHE A 45 -6.83 -4.99 -3.00
N ILE A 46 -6.23 -5.18 -1.82
CA ILE A 46 -6.02 -6.52 -1.24
C ILE A 46 -7.36 -7.24 -1.05
N ASP A 47 -8.36 -6.54 -0.51
CA ASP A 47 -9.72 -7.07 -0.38
C ASP A 47 -10.33 -7.46 -1.75
N SER A 48 -10.12 -6.64 -2.78
CA SER A 48 -10.59 -6.93 -4.14
C SER A 48 -9.88 -8.12 -4.75
N ILE A 49 -8.58 -8.28 -4.54
CA ILE A 49 -7.79 -9.44 -4.97
C ILE A 49 -8.40 -10.72 -4.37
N ALA A 50 -8.64 -10.74 -3.06
CA ALA A 50 -9.28 -11.87 -2.39
C ALA A 50 -10.71 -12.12 -2.90
N THR A 51 -11.51 -11.07 -3.08
CA THR A 51 -12.90 -11.17 -3.57
C THR A 51 -12.98 -11.73 -4.98
N LEU A 52 -12.09 -11.31 -5.87
CA LEU A 52 -12.03 -11.77 -7.26
C LEU A 52 -11.33 -13.12 -7.40
N GLY A 53 -10.65 -13.59 -6.37
CA GLY A 53 -9.87 -14.83 -6.39
C GLY A 53 -8.66 -14.77 -7.30
N LEU A 54 -8.04 -13.60 -7.37
CA LEU A 54 -6.79 -13.39 -8.08
C LEU A 54 -5.61 -13.88 -7.24
N ASN A 55 -4.55 -14.32 -7.90
CA ASN A 55 -3.30 -14.64 -7.26
C ASN A 55 -2.52 -13.35 -7.00
N GLY A 56 -2.54 -12.87 -5.77
CA GLY A 56 -1.84 -11.65 -5.41
C GLY A 56 -1.84 -11.45 -3.91
N ASP A 57 -0.72 -10.97 -3.38
CA ASP A 57 -0.51 -10.70 -1.97
C ASP A 57 0.02 -9.29 -1.78
N GLY A 58 -0.22 -8.71 -0.61
CA GLY A 58 0.37 -7.43 -0.22
C GLY A 58 1.64 -7.65 0.58
N VAL A 59 2.58 -6.71 0.47
CA VAL A 59 3.79 -6.69 1.30
C VAL A 59 3.96 -5.33 1.94
N GLY A 60 4.24 -5.32 3.23
CA GLY A 60 4.45 -4.11 4.02
C GLY A 60 5.31 -4.37 5.25
N LEU A 61 5.27 -3.42 6.20
CA LEU A 61 5.96 -3.53 7.48
C LEU A 61 4.96 -3.72 8.62
N ASN A 62 5.38 -4.47 9.63
CA ASN A 62 4.64 -4.65 10.88
C ASN A 62 4.97 -3.50 11.83
N TYR A 63 4.33 -2.35 11.64
CA TYR A 63 4.52 -1.21 12.53
C TYR A 63 3.87 -1.47 13.89
N HIS A 64 4.61 -1.30 14.97
CA HIS A 64 4.11 -1.46 16.34
C HIS A 64 3.16 -0.33 16.74
N TYR A 65 3.47 0.89 16.29
CA TYR A 65 2.61 2.06 16.40
C TYR A 65 2.25 2.52 15.00
N GLY A 66 0.96 2.60 14.72
CA GLY A 66 0.48 3.12 13.46
C GLY A 66 0.67 4.63 13.36
N LEU A 67 -0.34 5.33 12.86
CA LEU A 67 -0.41 6.77 13.02
C LEU A 67 -0.65 7.08 14.50
N PHE A 68 -0.19 8.23 14.97
CA PHE A 68 -0.36 8.65 16.35
C PHE A 68 -1.84 8.78 16.77
N LYS A 69 -2.12 8.64 18.05
CA LYS A 69 -3.40 9.01 18.64
C LYS A 69 -3.39 10.50 18.95
N GLN A 70 -4.42 11.22 18.46
CA GLN A 70 -4.62 12.63 18.80
C GLN A 70 -5.32 12.75 20.14
N VAL A 71 -4.73 13.54 21.05
CA VAL A 71 -5.34 13.94 22.32
C VAL A 71 -5.30 15.46 22.44
N PHE A 72 -6.17 16.04 23.27
CA PHE A 72 -6.20 17.48 23.51
C PHE A 72 -5.85 17.76 24.96
N GLU A 73 -4.79 18.52 25.18
CA GLU A 73 -4.37 19.01 26.49
C GLU A 73 -4.25 20.53 26.43
N ASN A 74 -4.87 21.24 27.38
CA ASN A 74 -4.85 22.70 27.46
C ASN A 74 -5.29 23.41 26.14
N ASN A 75 -6.28 22.86 25.45
CA ASN A 75 -6.78 23.31 24.13
C ASN A 75 -5.75 23.23 22.99
N LEU A 76 -4.70 22.44 23.15
CA LEU A 76 -3.71 22.14 22.12
C LEU A 76 -3.77 20.66 21.76
N GLN A 77 -3.62 20.36 20.47
CA GLN A 77 -3.46 18.99 20.01
C GLN A 77 -2.09 18.45 20.49
N LYS A 78 -2.09 17.19 20.91
CA LYS A 78 -0.91 16.43 21.25
C LYS A 78 -0.98 15.05 20.60
N GLU A 79 0.14 14.58 20.10
CA GLU A 79 0.29 13.25 19.52
C GLU A 79 0.85 12.30 20.58
N THR A 80 0.21 11.13 20.69
CA THR A 80 0.64 10.05 21.59
C THR A 80 0.75 8.74 20.82
N PRO A 81 1.57 7.78 21.30
CA PRO A 81 1.64 6.46 20.69
C PRO A 81 0.28 5.78 20.61
N ASN A 82 0.01 5.08 19.51
CA ASN A 82 -1.23 4.34 19.27
C ASN A 82 -0.94 2.86 18.97
N PRO A 83 -0.64 2.04 20.00
CA PRO A 83 -0.40 0.62 19.81
C PRO A 83 -1.66 -0.09 19.36
N TRP A 84 -1.53 -1.04 18.44
CA TRP A 84 -2.64 -1.86 17.95
C TRP A 84 -2.34 -3.37 18.04
N ILE A 85 -1.05 -3.74 18.14
CA ILE A 85 -0.64 -5.14 18.27
C ILE A 85 -0.92 -5.59 19.71
N THR A 86 -1.82 -6.53 19.85
CA THR A 86 -2.16 -7.15 21.13
C THR A 86 -1.90 -8.65 21.07
N LYS A 87 -2.05 -9.34 22.19
CA LYS A 87 -1.91 -10.79 22.27
C LYS A 87 -2.90 -11.52 21.35
N GLU A 88 -4.09 -10.96 21.18
CA GLU A 88 -5.17 -11.47 20.34
C GLU A 88 -5.22 -10.78 18.96
N SER A 89 -4.09 -10.26 18.47
CA SER A 89 -4.04 -9.57 17.18
C SER A 89 -4.27 -10.51 15.99
N TRP A 90 -4.56 -9.92 14.83
CA TRP A 90 -4.75 -10.62 13.55
C TRP A 90 -3.48 -11.25 12.98
N LEU A 91 -2.32 -11.00 13.59
CA LEU A 91 -1.01 -11.41 13.09
C LEU A 91 -0.74 -12.89 13.33
N THR A 92 -0.39 -13.60 12.27
CA THR A 92 0.16 -14.95 12.33
C THR A 92 1.67 -14.90 12.15
N LYS A 93 2.42 -15.21 13.21
CA LYS A 93 3.87 -15.29 13.15
C LYS A 93 4.30 -16.50 12.32
N THR A 94 5.20 -16.29 11.36
CA THR A 94 5.77 -17.36 10.52
C THR A 94 7.20 -17.70 10.94
N ASP A 95 7.77 -18.77 10.35
CA ASP A 95 9.18 -19.15 10.52
C ASP A 95 10.10 -18.49 9.46
N ILE A 96 9.55 -17.70 8.55
CA ILE A 96 10.30 -17.03 7.48
C ILE A 96 11.06 -15.84 8.07
N THR A 97 12.38 -15.87 7.90
CA THR A 97 13.29 -14.81 8.35
C THR A 97 14.33 -14.52 7.28
N TYR A 98 14.72 -13.27 7.15
CA TYR A 98 15.78 -12.86 6.24
C TYR A 98 16.76 -11.90 6.92
N PRO A 99 18.07 -12.02 6.66
CA PRO A 99 19.03 -10.98 7.03
C PRO A 99 18.91 -9.81 6.05
N VAL A 100 18.75 -8.60 6.57
CA VAL A 100 18.76 -7.36 5.79
C VAL A 100 19.99 -6.55 6.17
N SER A 101 20.89 -6.35 5.19
CA SER A 101 22.16 -5.64 5.38
C SER A 101 22.02 -4.18 4.94
N PHE A 102 22.44 -3.29 5.82
CA PHE A 102 22.58 -1.86 5.59
C PHE A 102 24.06 -1.47 5.57
N GLY A 103 24.35 -0.20 5.36
CA GLY A 103 25.69 0.33 5.50
C GLY A 103 26.23 0.17 6.91
N GLY A 104 27.12 -0.82 7.13
CA GLY A 104 27.80 -1.05 8.39
C GLY A 104 27.09 -1.96 9.42
N PHE A 105 25.87 -2.43 9.16
CA PHE A 105 25.17 -3.36 10.06
C PHE A 105 24.14 -4.23 9.32
N THR A 106 23.71 -5.29 10.00
CA THR A 106 22.64 -6.19 9.53
C THR A 106 21.60 -6.37 10.61
N VAL A 107 20.34 -6.45 10.23
CA VAL A 107 19.22 -6.81 11.11
C VAL A 107 18.59 -8.13 10.63
N GLN A 108 17.98 -8.86 11.54
CA GLN A 108 17.18 -10.05 11.21
C GLN A 108 15.72 -9.64 11.12
N SER A 109 15.08 -9.95 10.00
CA SER A 109 13.65 -9.79 9.83
C SER A 109 12.88 -11.06 10.18
N ARG A 110 11.59 -10.90 10.43
CA ARG A 110 10.61 -11.98 10.53
C ARG A 110 9.33 -11.58 9.82
N LEU A 111 8.75 -12.56 9.12
CA LEU A 111 7.47 -12.38 8.46
C LEU A 111 6.31 -12.69 9.41
N TYR A 112 5.32 -11.81 9.40
CA TYR A 112 3.99 -11.99 9.98
C TYR A 112 2.95 -11.87 8.88
N ASP A 113 1.92 -12.71 8.91
CA ASP A 113 0.84 -12.70 7.94
C ASP A 113 -0.47 -12.19 8.55
N ILE A 114 -1.24 -11.47 7.76
CA ILE A 114 -2.66 -11.24 7.99
C ILE A 114 -3.41 -11.90 6.83
N ASP A 115 -4.35 -12.78 7.14
CA ASP A 115 -5.24 -13.37 6.15
C ASP A 115 -6.36 -12.39 5.81
N VAL A 116 -6.49 -12.05 4.52
CA VAL A 116 -7.55 -11.20 4.00
C VAL A 116 -8.60 -12.08 3.33
N VAL A 117 -9.78 -12.14 3.94
CA VAL A 117 -10.86 -13.04 3.51
C VAL A 117 -11.73 -12.35 2.46
N GLY A 118 -11.84 -12.97 1.30
CA GLY A 118 -12.77 -12.60 0.24
C GLY A 118 -14.07 -13.40 0.30
N TYR A 119 -14.89 -13.30 -0.75
CA TYR A 119 -16.08 -14.13 -0.92
C TYR A 119 -15.72 -15.56 -1.34
N ASN A 120 -16.63 -16.51 -1.11
CA ASN A 120 -16.50 -17.93 -1.50
C ASN A 120 -15.28 -18.62 -0.90
N ASN A 121 -14.97 -18.33 0.36
CA ASN A 121 -13.80 -18.86 1.08
C ASN A 121 -12.44 -18.58 0.40
N ARG A 122 -12.38 -17.54 -0.43
CA ARG A 122 -11.13 -17.08 -1.03
C ARG A 122 -10.36 -16.23 -0.02
N THR A 123 -9.06 -16.39 -0.03
CA THR A 123 -8.16 -15.61 0.83
C THR A 123 -6.96 -15.14 0.04
N THR A 124 -6.40 -14.03 0.45
CA THR A 124 -5.06 -13.57 0.09
C THR A 124 -4.34 -13.13 1.35
N LYS A 125 -3.06 -12.82 1.26
CA LYS A 125 -2.25 -12.46 2.41
C LYS A 125 -1.75 -11.04 2.32
N LEU A 126 -1.63 -10.43 3.49
CA LEU A 126 -0.81 -9.26 3.71
C LEU A 126 0.42 -9.71 4.51
N HIS A 127 1.56 -9.72 3.84
CA HIS A 127 2.86 -10.08 4.38
C HIS A 127 3.50 -8.87 5.05
N LEU A 128 3.74 -8.94 6.35
CA LEU A 128 4.27 -7.84 7.14
C LEU A 128 5.62 -8.24 7.75
N PHE A 129 6.67 -7.53 7.37
CA PHE A 129 8.00 -7.76 7.92
C PHE A 129 8.27 -6.88 9.13
N ASP A 130 8.87 -7.48 10.15
CA ASP A 130 9.29 -6.84 11.38
C ASP A 130 10.77 -7.14 11.65
N ILE A 131 11.46 -6.30 12.39
CA ILE A 131 12.79 -6.64 12.91
C ILE A 131 12.67 -7.43 14.21
N GLU A 132 13.48 -8.48 14.37
CA GLU A 132 13.46 -9.29 15.60
C GLU A 132 13.99 -8.53 16.82
N SER A 133 14.71 -7.44 16.62
CA SER A 133 15.33 -6.62 17.67
C SER A 133 14.55 -5.35 18.00
N VAL A 134 13.30 -5.20 17.55
CA VAL A 134 12.46 -4.05 17.89
C VAL A 134 12.32 -3.90 19.41
N ASP A 135 12.38 -2.66 19.88
CA ASP A 135 12.33 -2.34 21.31
C ASP A 135 11.32 -1.22 21.58
N GLU A 136 10.12 -1.60 21.99
CA GLU A 136 9.06 -0.67 22.34
C GLU A 136 9.39 0.18 23.59
N SER A 137 10.33 -0.27 24.42
CA SER A 137 10.69 0.43 25.67
C SER A 137 11.39 1.77 25.44
N ILE A 138 11.88 2.03 24.21
CA ILE A 138 12.48 3.33 23.85
C ILE A 138 11.43 4.41 23.53
N VAL A 139 10.14 4.03 23.46
CA VAL A 139 9.02 4.95 23.20
C VAL A 139 8.44 5.40 24.55
N GLY A 140 8.39 6.73 24.76
CA GLY A 140 7.77 7.33 25.94
C GLY A 140 6.29 7.68 25.74
N ASP A 141 5.85 8.73 26.43
CA ASP A 141 4.45 9.22 26.35
C ASP A 141 4.18 10.04 25.08
N THR A 142 5.20 10.31 24.28
CA THR A 142 5.12 11.06 23.02
C THR A 142 5.52 10.17 21.85
N ILE A 143 5.41 10.68 20.63
CA ILE A 143 5.88 9.99 19.41
C ILE A 143 7.39 10.20 19.16
N ASP A 144 8.09 10.86 20.06
CA ASP A 144 9.55 11.08 19.95
C ASP A 144 10.33 9.87 20.47
N PHE A 145 11.38 9.52 19.76
CA PHE A 145 12.31 8.44 20.12
C PHE A 145 13.68 8.68 19.48
N ASP A 146 14.69 7.94 19.91
CA ASP A 146 16.02 7.99 19.29
C ASP A 146 16.00 7.41 17.88
N LYS A 147 16.08 8.29 16.86
CA LYS A 147 16.06 7.94 15.45
C LYS A 147 17.39 7.32 14.95
N ASP A 148 18.46 7.37 15.73
CA ASP A 148 19.77 6.82 15.33
C ASP A 148 19.90 5.30 15.61
N ASP A 149 19.13 4.76 16.56
CA ASP A 149 19.17 3.33 16.89
C ASP A 149 18.26 2.49 15.96
N ILE A 150 18.65 2.44 14.68
CA ILE A 150 17.88 1.76 13.64
C ILE A 150 17.58 0.30 13.99
N LYS A 151 18.48 -0.37 14.72
CA LYS A 151 18.29 -1.78 15.11
C LYS A 151 17.12 -1.99 16.08
N LYS A 152 16.64 -0.94 16.73
CA LYS A 152 15.54 -0.99 17.68
C LYS A 152 14.28 -0.27 17.19
N ASN A 153 14.43 0.74 16.31
CA ASN A 153 13.33 1.66 15.99
C ASN A 153 12.70 1.43 14.60
N LEU A 154 13.30 0.59 13.75
CA LEU A 154 12.99 0.51 12.31
C LEU A 154 11.52 0.24 12.01
N THR A 155 10.84 -0.56 12.83
CA THR A 155 9.43 -0.94 12.67
C THR A 155 8.52 -0.39 13.77
N LEU A 156 8.99 0.58 14.57
CA LEU A 156 8.17 1.16 15.64
C LEU A 156 6.98 1.97 15.08
N PHE A 157 7.26 3.02 14.29
CA PHE A 157 6.24 3.93 13.82
C PHE A 157 6.04 3.89 12.31
N LEU A 158 4.78 3.87 11.88
CA LEU A 158 4.38 3.98 10.48
C LEU A 158 4.91 5.28 9.84
N TYR A 159 4.85 6.39 10.56
CA TYR A 159 5.27 7.70 10.08
C TYR A 159 6.10 8.41 11.14
N PRO A 160 7.42 8.13 11.21
CA PRO A 160 8.30 8.89 12.09
C PRO A 160 8.34 10.36 11.65
N ASP A 161 8.55 11.27 12.60
CA ASP A 161 8.82 12.66 12.28
C ASP A 161 10.05 12.77 11.34
N ASP A 162 9.86 13.31 10.14
CA ASP A 162 10.86 13.48 9.09
C ASP A 162 11.21 14.94 8.81
N SER A 163 10.95 15.82 9.78
CA SER A 163 11.29 17.23 9.71
C SER A 163 12.81 17.48 9.70
N ASP A 164 13.59 16.50 10.16
CA ASP A 164 15.05 16.52 10.16
C ASP A 164 15.67 15.42 9.28
N ASP A 165 16.99 15.48 9.07
CA ASP A 165 17.71 14.51 8.26
C ASP A 165 17.74 13.11 8.88
N LYS A 166 17.63 12.98 10.20
CA LYS A 166 17.59 11.68 10.88
C LYS A 166 16.28 10.96 10.59
N GLY A 167 15.17 11.67 10.68
CA GLY A 167 13.85 11.13 10.35
C GLY A 167 13.73 10.79 8.86
N ARG A 168 14.24 11.67 7.98
CA ARG A 168 14.30 11.40 6.53
C ARG A 168 15.15 10.17 6.21
N LEU A 169 16.30 10.01 6.85
CA LEU A 169 17.16 8.85 6.69
C LEU A 169 16.50 7.57 7.23
N LEU A 170 15.79 7.66 8.37
CA LEU A 170 15.02 6.52 8.91
C LEU A 170 13.98 6.03 7.90
N ARG A 171 13.29 6.93 7.18
CA ARG A 171 12.38 6.53 6.10
C ARG A 171 13.09 5.75 4.99
N VAL A 172 14.30 6.14 4.61
CA VAL A 172 15.11 5.36 3.62
C VAL A 172 15.40 3.95 4.15
N TYR A 173 15.76 3.82 5.44
CA TYR A 173 15.95 2.51 6.06
C TYR A 173 14.67 1.67 6.07
N GLN A 174 13.53 2.25 6.41
CA GLN A 174 12.22 1.57 6.40
C GLN A 174 11.84 1.09 4.99
N GLN A 175 11.98 1.94 3.98
CA GLN A 175 11.69 1.60 2.60
C GLN A 175 12.56 0.45 2.11
N TYR A 176 13.88 0.51 2.36
CA TYR A 176 14.77 -0.57 1.96
C TYR A 176 14.50 -1.87 2.72
N PHE A 177 14.24 -1.80 4.01
CA PHE A 177 13.88 -2.98 4.80
C PHE A 177 12.66 -3.69 4.21
N MET A 178 11.62 -2.95 3.85
CA MET A 178 10.44 -3.51 3.20
C MET A 178 10.79 -4.18 1.87
N VAL A 179 11.46 -3.48 0.96
CA VAL A 179 11.71 -4.01 -0.38
C VAL A 179 12.72 -5.14 -0.43
N SER A 180 13.73 -5.13 0.46
CA SER A 180 14.71 -6.22 0.55
C SER A 180 14.06 -7.53 0.98
N ASN A 181 13.16 -7.47 1.94
CA ASN A 181 12.37 -8.63 2.37
C ASN A 181 11.39 -9.08 1.29
N ALA A 182 10.65 -8.13 0.68
CA ALA A 182 9.73 -8.41 -0.40
C ALA A 182 10.41 -9.10 -1.58
N ALA A 183 11.54 -8.57 -2.04
CA ALA A 183 12.29 -9.13 -3.16
C ALA A 183 12.76 -10.57 -2.88
N ARG A 184 13.25 -10.85 -1.66
CA ARG A 184 13.64 -12.22 -1.26
C ARG A 184 12.45 -13.18 -1.24
N LEU A 185 11.31 -12.74 -0.71
CA LEU A 185 10.08 -13.55 -0.66
C LEU A 185 9.61 -13.86 -2.09
N ILE A 186 9.55 -12.85 -2.98
CA ILE A 186 9.14 -13.01 -4.38
C ILE A 186 10.03 -14.03 -5.11
N LEU A 187 11.35 -13.93 -4.97
CA LEU A 187 12.27 -14.87 -5.62
C LEU A 187 12.11 -16.28 -5.05
N ALA A 188 12.01 -16.42 -3.72
CA ALA A 188 11.83 -17.73 -3.07
C ALA A 188 10.52 -18.40 -3.50
N GLU A 189 9.42 -17.65 -3.59
CA GLU A 189 8.14 -18.17 -4.04
C GLU A 189 8.12 -18.52 -5.54
N ALA A 190 8.78 -17.71 -6.38
CA ALA A 190 8.92 -18.00 -7.80
C ALA A 190 9.73 -19.29 -8.02
N GLU A 191 10.87 -19.45 -7.33
CA GLU A 191 11.67 -20.68 -7.37
C GLU A 191 10.85 -21.90 -6.88
N ALA A 192 10.07 -21.74 -5.81
CA ALA A 192 9.19 -22.80 -5.29
C ALA A 192 8.08 -23.21 -6.29
N LYS A 193 7.64 -22.28 -7.14
CA LYS A 193 6.68 -22.52 -8.23
C LYS A 193 7.32 -23.06 -9.52
N GLY A 194 8.65 -23.18 -9.56
CA GLY A 194 9.40 -23.78 -10.66
C GLY A 194 10.14 -22.81 -11.57
N SER A 195 10.22 -21.51 -11.23
CA SER A 195 11.04 -20.54 -11.94
C SER A 195 12.52 -20.85 -11.82
N ASN A 196 13.25 -20.65 -12.92
CA ASN A 196 14.72 -20.65 -12.91
C ASN A 196 15.30 -19.22 -12.81
N LEU A 197 14.45 -18.25 -12.50
CA LEU A 197 14.67 -16.82 -12.39
C LEU A 197 14.98 -16.08 -13.69
N HIS A 198 15.45 -16.72 -14.76
CA HIS A 198 15.54 -16.13 -16.09
C HIS A 198 14.14 -15.85 -16.69
N ASP A 199 13.15 -16.60 -16.24
CA ASP A 199 11.74 -16.50 -16.63
C ASP A 199 10.86 -15.88 -15.52
N LEU A 200 11.45 -15.12 -14.61
CA LEU A 200 10.75 -14.55 -13.44
C LEU A 200 9.47 -13.79 -13.82
N ALA A 201 9.45 -13.11 -14.97
CA ALA A 201 8.29 -12.36 -15.45
C ALA A 201 7.06 -13.25 -15.76
N ASP A 202 7.24 -14.55 -15.96
CA ASP A 202 6.14 -15.51 -16.15
C ASP A 202 5.54 -15.97 -14.79
N TYR A 203 6.25 -15.73 -13.69
CA TYR A 203 5.88 -16.17 -12.34
C TYR A 203 5.48 -15.04 -11.40
N ALA A 204 5.99 -13.83 -11.61
CA ALA A 204 5.79 -12.71 -10.71
C ALA A 204 5.55 -11.39 -11.45
N ALA A 205 4.63 -10.59 -10.92
CA ALA A 205 4.47 -9.18 -11.25
C ALA A 205 4.50 -8.38 -9.95
N VAL A 206 5.26 -7.29 -9.94
CA VAL A 206 5.43 -6.42 -8.78
C VAL A 206 4.79 -5.07 -9.07
N GLN A 207 3.78 -4.71 -8.28
CA GLN A 207 3.17 -3.38 -8.35
C GLN A 207 3.82 -2.46 -7.32
N ILE A 208 4.56 -1.48 -7.80
CA ILE A 208 5.15 -0.41 -7.01
C ILE A 208 4.06 0.61 -6.69
N ASN A 209 3.66 0.66 -5.42
CA ASN A 209 2.57 1.51 -4.95
C ASN A 209 3.13 2.86 -4.47
N ASP A 210 3.10 3.89 -5.32
CA ASP A 210 3.85 5.13 -5.19
C ASP A 210 5.38 4.91 -5.24
N THR A 211 6.18 5.88 -4.85
CA THR A 211 7.64 5.83 -4.91
C THR A 211 8.30 5.17 -3.70
N HIS A 212 7.54 4.89 -2.63
CA HIS A 212 8.10 4.31 -1.41
C HIS A 212 8.79 2.96 -1.63
N PRO A 213 8.27 2.02 -2.49
CA PRO A 213 8.92 0.75 -2.78
C PRO A 213 9.89 0.79 -3.98
N SER A 214 10.22 1.93 -4.57
CA SER A 214 11.03 2.02 -5.82
C SER A 214 12.36 1.28 -5.74
N MET A 215 12.98 1.19 -4.56
CA MET A 215 14.23 0.44 -4.38
C MET A 215 14.10 -1.06 -4.65
N VAL A 216 12.88 -1.58 -4.87
CA VAL A 216 12.67 -2.98 -5.28
C VAL A 216 13.34 -3.27 -6.64
N ILE A 217 13.40 -2.28 -7.53
CA ILE A 217 14.06 -2.43 -8.85
C ILE A 217 15.55 -2.76 -8.69
N PRO A 218 16.39 -1.90 -8.08
CA PRO A 218 17.79 -2.22 -7.90
C PRO A 218 18.02 -3.40 -6.94
N GLU A 219 17.15 -3.65 -5.98
CA GLU A 219 17.30 -4.80 -5.07
C GLU A 219 17.04 -6.13 -5.78
N LEU A 220 16.00 -6.24 -6.60
CA LEU A 220 15.78 -7.44 -7.43
C LEU A 220 16.95 -7.69 -8.38
N ILE A 221 17.48 -6.65 -9.05
CA ILE A 221 18.65 -6.75 -9.91
C ILE A 221 19.84 -7.29 -9.11
N ARG A 222 20.08 -6.75 -7.91
CA ARG A 222 21.16 -7.19 -7.03
C ARG A 222 21.05 -8.65 -6.65
N LEU A 223 19.85 -9.07 -6.24
CA LEU A 223 19.59 -10.46 -5.84
C LEU A 223 19.68 -11.43 -7.01
N LEU A 224 19.21 -11.05 -8.20
CA LEU A 224 19.39 -11.85 -9.42
C LEU A 224 20.87 -12.02 -9.78
N GLN A 225 21.70 -10.96 -9.59
CA GLN A 225 23.15 -11.07 -9.77
C GLN A 225 23.81 -12.00 -8.74
N GLU A 226 23.36 -12.02 -7.49
CA GLU A 226 23.80 -12.98 -6.48
C GLU A 226 23.48 -14.45 -6.88
N LYS A 227 22.43 -14.64 -7.68
CA LYS A 227 22.05 -15.93 -8.27
C LYS A 227 22.79 -16.23 -9.59
N GLY A 228 23.70 -15.38 -10.02
CA GLY A 228 24.55 -15.58 -11.21
C GLY A 228 23.99 -15.03 -12.51
N ILE A 229 22.87 -14.30 -12.50
CA ILE A 229 22.30 -13.64 -13.69
C ILE A 229 23.09 -12.35 -13.97
N LEU A 230 23.46 -12.14 -15.22
CA LEU A 230 24.25 -10.97 -15.62
C LEU A 230 23.44 -9.67 -15.47
N MET A 231 24.12 -8.55 -15.21
CA MET A 231 23.52 -7.24 -14.99
C MET A 231 22.49 -6.86 -16.07
N ASP A 232 22.86 -6.97 -17.33
CA ASP A 232 21.97 -6.56 -18.44
C ASP A 232 20.71 -7.42 -18.51
N GLU A 233 20.84 -8.71 -18.30
CA GLU A 233 19.71 -9.64 -18.27
C GLU A 233 18.85 -9.41 -17.02
N ALA A 234 19.45 -9.19 -15.85
CA ALA A 234 18.71 -8.87 -14.63
C ALA A 234 17.90 -7.58 -14.79
N ILE A 235 18.44 -6.55 -15.43
CA ILE A 235 17.72 -5.31 -15.76
C ILE A 235 16.53 -5.61 -16.68
N GLU A 236 16.72 -6.44 -17.72
CA GLU A 236 15.64 -6.81 -18.64
C GLU A 236 14.53 -7.59 -17.94
N ILE A 237 14.87 -8.56 -17.10
CA ILE A 237 13.92 -9.34 -16.31
C ILE A 237 13.10 -8.41 -15.40
N VAL A 238 13.76 -7.58 -14.60
CA VAL A 238 13.10 -6.67 -13.65
C VAL A 238 12.20 -5.66 -14.36
N SER A 239 12.63 -5.19 -15.54
CA SER A 239 11.82 -4.27 -16.35
C SER A 239 10.52 -4.90 -16.89
N LYS A 240 10.42 -6.21 -16.93
CA LYS A 240 9.20 -6.95 -17.29
C LYS A 240 8.35 -7.35 -16.07
N VAL A 241 8.94 -7.30 -14.87
CA VAL A 241 8.29 -7.67 -13.60
C VAL A 241 7.65 -6.49 -12.91
N CYS A 242 8.26 -5.30 -12.95
CA CYS A 242 7.84 -4.14 -12.18
C CYS A 242 6.91 -3.22 -12.96
N ALA A 243 5.85 -2.76 -12.29
CA ALA A 243 4.94 -1.71 -12.75
C ALA A 243 4.79 -0.65 -11.67
N TYR A 244 4.53 0.59 -12.05
CA TYR A 244 4.48 1.74 -11.14
C TYR A 244 3.11 2.40 -11.16
N THR A 245 2.53 2.62 -9.98
CA THR A 245 1.35 3.45 -9.77
C THR A 245 1.75 4.77 -9.14
N ASN A 246 1.46 5.89 -9.82
CA ASN A 246 1.62 7.22 -9.27
C ASN A 246 0.32 7.68 -8.60
N HIS A 247 0.42 8.28 -7.39
CA HIS A 247 -0.71 8.78 -6.62
C HIS A 247 -0.75 10.30 -6.48
N THR A 248 0.27 11.01 -6.95
CA THR A 248 0.39 12.47 -6.79
C THR A 248 0.50 13.21 -8.11
N ILE A 249 0.04 14.47 -8.11
CA ILE A 249 0.27 15.44 -9.20
C ILE A 249 1.22 16.57 -8.78
N LEU A 250 1.77 16.49 -7.55
CA LEU A 250 2.67 17.50 -7.02
C LEU A 250 4.12 17.06 -7.23
N ALA A 251 4.88 17.82 -8.00
CA ALA A 251 6.29 17.53 -8.27
C ALA A 251 7.14 17.44 -6.98
N GLU A 252 6.77 18.22 -5.95
CA GLU A 252 7.41 18.18 -4.64
C GLU A 252 7.22 16.86 -3.91
N ALA A 253 6.12 16.17 -4.15
CA ALA A 253 5.78 14.90 -3.52
C ALA A 253 6.40 13.68 -4.22
N LEU A 254 7.02 13.85 -5.40
CA LEU A 254 7.84 12.82 -6.03
C LEU A 254 9.15 12.68 -5.26
N GLU A 255 9.34 11.56 -4.57
CA GLU A 255 10.48 11.36 -3.69
C GLU A 255 11.82 11.45 -4.43
N LYS A 256 12.73 12.16 -3.80
CA LYS A 256 14.12 12.34 -4.25
C LYS A 256 15.02 12.20 -3.04
N TRP A 257 15.95 11.27 -3.08
CA TRP A 257 16.85 11.04 -1.96
C TRP A 257 18.26 11.52 -2.27
N PRO A 258 18.91 12.23 -1.33
CA PRO A 258 20.34 12.56 -1.48
C PRO A 258 21.16 11.29 -1.69
N ILE A 259 22.12 11.34 -2.63
CA ILE A 259 23.05 10.22 -2.86
C ILE A 259 23.73 9.81 -1.54
N SER A 260 24.08 10.76 -0.69
CA SER A 260 24.72 10.52 0.61
C SER A 260 23.83 9.68 1.56
N PHE A 261 22.51 9.81 1.48
CA PHE A 261 21.58 8.99 2.28
C PHE A 261 21.60 7.54 1.81
N LEU A 262 21.54 7.32 0.50
CA LEU A 262 21.58 5.99 -0.07
C LEU A 262 22.97 5.34 0.10
N GLU A 263 24.07 6.08 -0.06
CA GLU A 263 25.41 5.59 0.23
C GLU A 263 25.61 5.22 1.69
N LYS A 264 24.94 5.91 2.62
CA LYS A 264 24.96 5.58 4.05
C LYS A 264 24.07 4.38 4.37
N ALA A 265 22.82 4.37 3.88
CA ALA A 265 21.85 3.35 4.23
C ALA A 265 22.03 2.05 3.42
N VAL A 266 22.23 2.16 2.12
CA VAL A 266 22.17 1.04 1.16
C VAL A 266 23.29 1.10 0.11
N PRO A 267 24.57 1.18 0.54
CA PRO A 267 25.69 1.35 -0.38
C PRO A 267 25.76 0.28 -1.48
N GLN A 268 25.24 -0.92 -1.20
CA GLN A 268 25.20 -2.03 -2.16
C GLN A 268 24.29 -1.78 -3.36
N LEU A 269 23.32 -0.88 -3.26
CA LEU A 269 22.43 -0.52 -4.38
C LEU A 269 23.02 0.56 -5.28
N MET A 270 23.92 1.39 -4.77
CA MET A 270 24.44 2.55 -5.50
C MET A 270 25.15 2.19 -6.82
N PRO A 271 25.97 1.13 -6.92
CA PRO A 271 26.53 0.72 -8.20
C PRO A 271 25.47 0.38 -9.25
N ILE A 272 24.37 -0.27 -8.83
CA ILE A 272 23.27 -0.64 -9.72
C ILE A 272 22.49 0.63 -10.14
N ILE A 273 22.14 1.50 -9.20
CA ILE A 273 21.45 2.76 -9.51
C ILE A 273 22.26 3.62 -10.48
N ARG A 274 23.59 3.69 -10.32
CA ARG A 274 24.49 4.40 -11.25
C ARG A 274 24.50 3.75 -12.63
N GLU A 275 24.49 2.42 -12.70
CA GLU A 275 24.41 1.71 -13.98
C GLU A 275 23.07 1.94 -14.68
N LEU A 276 21.96 1.94 -13.95
CA LEU A 276 20.63 2.29 -14.48
C LEU A 276 20.63 3.71 -15.04
N ASP A 277 21.20 4.69 -14.32
CA ASP A 277 21.32 6.08 -14.79
C ASP A 277 22.22 6.20 -16.03
N ASN A 278 23.34 5.48 -16.07
CA ASN A 278 24.23 5.42 -17.26
C ASN A 278 23.50 4.91 -18.50
N LYS A 279 22.68 3.86 -18.33
CA LYS A 279 21.87 3.31 -19.44
C LYS A 279 20.81 4.30 -19.93
N VAL A 280 20.21 5.06 -19.03
CA VAL A 280 19.28 6.14 -19.38
C VAL A 280 20.02 7.22 -20.17
N ARG A 281 21.15 7.73 -19.67
CA ARG A 281 21.95 8.77 -20.33
C ARG A 281 22.45 8.36 -21.70
N ALA A 282 22.72 7.09 -21.90
CA ALA A 282 23.16 6.57 -23.20
C ALA A 282 22.04 6.55 -24.24
N LYS A 283 20.78 6.53 -23.83
CA LYS A 283 19.62 6.39 -24.72
C LYS A 283 18.79 7.67 -24.85
N VAL A 284 18.77 8.51 -23.82
CA VAL A 284 17.88 9.67 -23.69
C VAL A 284 18.70 10.93 -23.54
N ALA A 285 18.46 11.91 -24.41
CA ALA A 285 19.14 13.21 -24.34
C ALA A 285 18.49 14.21 -23.37
N ASP A 286 17.25 13.96 -22.95
CA ASP A 286 16.50 14.85 -22.04
C ASP A 286 16.96 14.66 -20.60
N GLU A 287 17.83 15.55 -20.13
CA GLU A 287 18.37 15.53 -18.76
C GLU A 287 17.31 15.65 -17.66
N SER A 288 16.10 16.14 -17.98
CA SER A 288 15.02 16.23 -17.02
C SER A 288 14.50 14.87 -16.56
N THR A 289 14.82 13.81 -17.31
CA THR A 289 14.38 12.44 -17.04
C THR A 289 15.46 11.55 -16.40
N TYR A 290 16.66 12.08 -16.16
CA TYR A 290 17.75 11.30 -15.56
C TYR A 290 17.40 10.86 -14.13
N ILE A 291 17.86 9.66 -13.76
CA ILE A 291 17.64 9.09 -12.43
C ILE A 291 18.47 9.85 -11.40
N ILE A 292 19.73 10.11 -11.70
CA ILE A 292 20.62 10.87 -10.83
C ILE A 292 20.79 12.28 -11.41
N LYS A 293 20.33 13.27 -10.65
CA LYS A 293 20.42 14.67 -11.02
C LYS A 293 20.60 15.54 -9.78
N ASP A 294 21.45 16.56 -9.86
CA ASP A 294 21.68 17.56 -8.80
C ASP A 294 22.02 16.94 -7.42
N GLY A 295 22.75 15.82 -7.42
CA GLY A 295 23.10 15.09 -6.19
C GLY A 295 21.95 14.27 -5.57
N LEU A 296 20.83 14.17 -6.25
CA LEU A 296 19.62 13.43 -5.82
C LEU A 296 19.36 12.24 -6.73
N VAL A 297 18.81 11.17 -6.16
CA VAL A 297 18.25 10.03 -6.88
C VAL A 297 16.74 10.21 -6.94
N HIS A 298 16.19 10.30 -8.15
CA HIS A 298 14.77 10.49 -8.42
C HIS A 298 14.08 9.12 -8.52
N MET A 299 13.29 8.76 -7.54
CA MET A 299 12.73 7.42 -7.42
C MET A 299 11.72 7.11 -8.53
N ALA A 300 10.78 8.02 -8.81
CA ALA A 300 9.82 7.85 -9.90
C ALA A 300 10.48 7.73 -11.29
N HIS A 301 11.61 8.42 -11.52
CA HIS A 301 12.33 8.31 -12.78
C HIS A 301 12.83 6.88 -13.02
N MET A 302 13.37 6.25 -11.98
CA MET A 302 13.80 4.85 -12.02
C MET A 302 12.63 3.91 -12.31
N ASP A 303 11.49 4.11 -11.64
CA ASP A 303 10.29 3.30 -11.83
C ASP A 303 9.75 3.39 -13.26
N ILE A 304 9.74 4.59 -13.84
CA ILE A 304 9.22 4.81 -15.20
C ILE A 304 10.18 4.23 -16.26
N HIS A 305 11.48 4.43 -16.12
CA HIS A 305 12.44 3.89 -17.07
C HIS A 305 12.47 2.36 -17.07
N PHE A 306 12.45 1.74 -15.89
CA PHE A 306 12.65 0.30 -15.70
C PHE A 306 11.40 -0.47 -15.23
N GLY A 307 10.23 0.12 -15.33
CA GLY A 307 8.96 -0.58 -15.23
C GLY A 307 8.29 -0.75 -16.61
N TYR A 308 7.42 -1.74 -16.76
CA TYR A 308 6.69 -1.97 -18.01
C TYR A 308 5.41 -1.14 -18.13
N SER A 309 4.88 -0.61 -17.03
CA SER A 309 3.62 0.13 -16.98
C SER A 309 3.67 1.24 -15.94
N VAL A 310 3.06 2.37 -16.26
CA VAL A 310 2.87 3.53 -15.39
C VAL A 310 1.42 3.91 -15.41
N ASN A 311 0.74 3.90 -14.27
CA ASN A 311 -0.64 4.33 -14.22
C ASN A 311 -0.88 5.47 -13.25
N GLY A 312 -1.81 6.36 -13.65
CA GLY A 312 -2.50 7.25 -12.73
C GLY A 312 -3.71 6.54 -12.13
N VAL A 313 -4.36 7.18 -11.15
CA VAL A 313 -5.41 6.59 -10.31
C VAL A 313 -6.81 7.16 -10.54
N ALA A 314 -6.97 8.03 -11.53
CA ALA A 314 -8.22 8.54 -12.08
C ALA A 314 -7.96 9.07 -13.48
N TYR A 315 -9.00 9.15 -14.33
CA TYR A 315 -8.84 9.65 -15.70
C TYR A 315 -8.18 11.03 -15.74
N LEU A 316 -8.74 12.01 -15.02
CA LEU A 316 -8.17 13.36 -14.96
C LEU A 316 -6.74 13.38 -14.42
N HIS A 317 -6.46 12.60 -13.38
CA HIS A 317 -5.11 12.46 -12.81
C HIS A 317 -4.13 11.93 -13.87
N THR A 318 -4.50 10.90 -14.61
CA THR A 318 -3.68 10.33 -15.66
C THR A 318 -3.40 11.32 -16.78
N GLU A 319 -4.40 12.12 -17.19
CA GLU A 319 -4.24 13.16 -18.21
C GLU A 319 -3.32 14.30 -17.71
N ILE A 320 -3.39 14.67 -16.43
CA ILE A 320 -2.45 15.63 -15.83
C ILE A 320 -1.03 15.08 -15.86
N LEU A 321 -0.82 13.81 -15.51
CA LEU A 321 0.50 13.17 -15.58
C LEU A 321 1.07 13.22 -17.00
N LYS A 322 0.27 12.84 -18.01
CA LYS A 322 0.69 12.83 -19.42
C LYS A 322 0.99 14.21 -19.97
N ASN A 323 0.18 15.21 -19.60
CA ASN A 323 0.22 16.54 -20.23
C ASN A 323 1.10 17.54 -19.48
N THR A 324 1.38 17.30 -18.17
CA THR A 324 2.15 18.23 -17.31
C THR A 324 3.26 17.50 -16.58
N GLU A 325 2.97 16.83 -15.46
CA GLU A 325 3.96 16.40 -14.48
C GLU A 325 4.99 15.40 -15.02
N LEU A 326 4.56 14.43 -15.82
CA LEU A 326 5.38 13.39 -16.41
C LEU A 326 5.38 13.45 -17.95
N ASN A 327 5.09 14.61 -18.52
CA ASN A 327 5.00 14.80 -19.97
C ASN A 327 6.28 14.40 -20.70
N ASN A 328 7.45 14.67 -20.12
CA ASN A 328 8.73 14.28 -20.67
C ASN A 328 8.86 12.76 -20.80
N PHE A 329 8.40 12.03 -19.79
CA PHE A 329 8.36 10.57 -19.81
C PHE A 329 7.28 10.03 -20.75
N TYR A 330 6.12 10.68 -20.80
CA TYR A 330 5.05 10.30 -21.73
C TYR A 330 5.51 10.41 -23.20
N LYS A 331 6.30 11.42 -23.53
CA LYS A 331 6.92 11.55 -24.87
C LYS A 331 7.90 10.43 -25.19
N LEU A 332 8.61 9.91 -24.19
CA LEU A 332 9.58 8.81 -24.34
C LEU A 332 8.90 7.44 -24.42
N TYR A 333 7.85 7.23 -23.62
CA TYR A 333 7.21 5.92 -23.41
C TYR A 333 5.67 6.03 -23.40
N PRO A 334 5.05 6.53 -24.48
CA PRO A 334 3.58 6.74 -24.48
C PRO A 334 2.80 5.45 -24.23
N GLU A 335 3.37 4.30 -24.63
CA GLU A 335 2.76 2.97 -24.47
C GLU A 335 2.72 2.47 -23.01
N LYS A 336 3.57 3.00 -22.13
CA LYS A 336 3.57 2.62 -20.71
C LYS A 336 2.44 3.28 -19.91
N PHE A 337 1.97 4.47 -20.36
CA PHE A 337 1.02 5.28 -19.59
C PHE A 337 -0.41 4.85 -19.78
N ASN A 338 -1.07 4.54 -18.70
CA ASN A 338 -2.48 4.13 -18.69
C ASN A 338 -3.21 4.61 -17.43
N ASN A 339 -4.54 4.49 -17.41
CA ASN A 339 -5.37 4.83 -16.27
C ASN A 339 -5.91 3.58 -15.59
N LYS A 340 -5.82 3.56 -14.26
CA LYS A 340 -6.49 2.59 -13.38
C LYS A 340 -7.25 3.38 -12.31
N THR A 341 -8.52 3.70 -12.58
CA THR A 341 -9.35 4.43 -11.61
C THR A 341 -9.43 3.65 -10.30
N ASN A 342 -9.23 4.37 -9.20
CA ASN A 342 -9.34 3.79 -7.87
C ASN A 342 -10.71 3.15 -7.64
N GLY A 343 -10.72 1.99 -7.02
CA GLY A 343 -11.91 1.30 -6.56
C GLY A 343 -12.09 1.40 -5.05
N ILE A 344 -13.21 0.89 -4.57
CA ILE A 344 -13.56 0.84 -3.14
C ILE A 344 -14.10 -0.54 -2.76
N THR A 345 -13.96 -0.89 -1.49
CA THR A 345 -14.64 -2.05 -0.90
C THR A 345 -16.08 -1.67 -0.59
N PHE A 346 -17.05 -2.29 -1.26
CA PHE A 346 -18.48 -1.98 -1.09
C PHE A 346 -19.00 -2.25 0.30
N ARG A 347 -18.48 -3.25 1.00
CA ARG A 347 -18.90 -3.56 2.39
C ARG A 347 -18.67 -2.36 3.29
N ARG A 348 -17.48 -1.77 3.28
CA ARG A 348 -17.17 -0.60 4.11
C ARG A 348 -17.86 0.67 3.57
N TRP A 349 -17.69 0.97 2.29
CA TRP A 349 -18.01 2.28 1.73
C TRP A 349 -19.44 2.44 1.21
N LEU A 350 -20.21 1.37 1.19
CA LEU A 350 -21.62 1.40 0.79
C LEU A 350 -22.50 0.61 1.75
N MET A 351 -22.26 -0.68 1.94
CA MET A 351 -23.17 -1.53 2.74
C MET A 351 -23.19 -1.13 4.21
N SER A 352 -22.05 -0.84 4.82
CA SER A 352 -21.95 -0.40 6.23
C SER A 352 -22.30 1.08 6.39
N CYS A 353 -21.76 1.97 5.53
CA CYS A 353 -21.96 3.41 5.65
C CYS A 353 -23.37 3.89 5.27
N ASN A 354 -24.05 3.19 4.35
CA ASN A 354 -25.37 3.57 3.85
C ASN A 354 -26.25 2.34 3.54
N PRO A 355 -26.70 1.63 4.59
CA PRO A 355 -27.50 0.41 4.42
C PRO A 355 -28.81 0.64 3.66
N GLU A 356 -29.43 1.82 3.78
CA GLU A 356 -30.66 2.15 3.06
C GLU A 356 -30.41 2.26 1.54
N LEU A 357 -29.31 2.89 1.11
CA LEU A 357 -28.94 2.94 -0.29
C LEU A 357 -28.58 1.54 -0.81
N SER A 358 -27.84 0.78 -0.03
CA SER A 358 -27.48 -0.60 -0.35
C SER A 358 -28.72 -1.49 -0.54
N ALA A 359 -29.70 -1.38 0.37
CA ALA A 359 -30.97 -2.10 0.27
C ALA A 359 -31.76 -1.69 -0.99
N TYR A 360 -31.80 -0.39 -1.29
CA TYR A 360 -32.52 0.11 -2.46
C TYR A 360 -31.87 -0.30 -3.78
N ILE A 361 -30.54 -0.29 -3.87
CA ILE A 361 -29.82 -0.85 -5.03
C ILE A 361 -30.20 -2.33 -5.21
N THR A 362 -30.18 -3.09 -4.11
CA THR A 362 -30.53 -4.51 -4.15
C THR A 362 -32.00 -4.75 -4.58
N GLU A 363 -32.92 -3.90 -4.16
CA GLU A 363 -34.32 -3.91 -4.61
C GLU A 363 -34.43 -3.72 -6.14
N LEU A 364 -33.64 -2.81 -6.71
CA LEU A 364 -33.69 -2.47 -8.15
C LEU A 364 -33.02 -3.51 -9.03
N ILE A 365 -31.87 -4.06 -8.65
CA ILE A 365 -31.04 -4.87 -9.56
C ILE A 365 -30.63 -6.25 -9.00
N GLY A 366 -31.15 -6.64 -7.82
CA GLY A 366 -30.70 -7.85 -7.14
C GLY A 366 -29.41 -7.65 -6.36
N ASP A 367 -28.90 -8.68 -5.72
CA ASP A 367 -27.74 -8.63 -4.80
C ASP A 367 -26.38 -8.99 -5.46
N GLY A 368 -26.36 -9.31 -6.74
CA GLY A 368 -25.16 -9.70 -7.48
C GLY A 368 -24.05 -8.64 -7.46
N TRP A 369 -24.41 -7.36 -7.43
CA TRP A 369 -23.48 -6.24 -7.40
C TRP A 369 -22.55 -6.26 -6.16
N LYS A 370 -22.96 -6.91 -5.09
CA LYS A 370 -22.13 -7.04 -3.87
C LYS A 370 -20.84 -7.83 -4.10
N LYS A 371 -20.85 -8.71 -5.10
CA LYS A 371 -19.73 -9.59 -5.48
C LYS A 371 -19.13 -9.25 -6.84
N ASP A 372 -19.93 -8.69 -7.75
CA ASP A 372 -19.52 -8.27 -9.09
C ASP A 372 -19.98 -6.83 -9.34
N ALA A 373 -19.02 -5.90 -9.34
CA ALA A 373 -19.27 -4.47 -9.55
C ALA A 373 -19.92 -4.16 -10.92
N ASN A 374 -19.72 -5.01 -11.94
CA ASN A 374 -20.32 -4.81 -13.28
C ASN A 374 -21.85 -4.86 -13.23
N GLU A 375 -22.42 -5.55 -12.26
CA GLU A 375 -23.86 -5.59 -12.04
C GLU A 375 -24.50 -4.20 -11.79
N LEU A 376 -23.70 -3.24 -11.27
CA LEU A 376 -24.16 -1.85 -11.06
C LEU A 376 -24.53 -1.15 -12.38
N GLU A 377 -24.04 -1.59 -13.54
CA GLU A 377 -24.44 -1.04 -14.85
C GLU A 377 -25.95 -1.18 -15.10
N LYS A 378 -26.61 -2.17 -14.48
CA LYS A 378 -28.07 -2.35 -14.54
C LYS A 378 -28.85 -1.15 -14.01
N LEU A 379 -28.27 -0.34 -13.12
CA LEU A 379 -28.86 0.91 -12.64
C LEU A 379 -29.11 1.91 -13.79
N GLY A 380 -28.37 1.81 -14.87
CA GLY A 380 -28.59 2.61 -16.08
C GLY A 380 -30.00 2.48 -16.65
N ASN A 381 -30.71 1.36 -16.39
CA ASN A 381 -32.09 1.18 -16.82
C ASN A 381 -33.10 2.12 -16.12
N PHE A 382 -32.69 2.71 -14.99
CA PHE A 382 -33.54 3.58 -14.15
C PHE A 382 -33.14 5.06 -14.24
N ILE A 383 -32.24 5.43 -15.15
CA ILE A 383 -31.68 6.81 -15.24
C ILE A 383 -32.76 7.89 -15.46
N ASN A 384 -33.89 7.54 -16.08
CA ASN A 384 -35.01 8.42 -16.37
C ASN A 384 -36.27 8.07 -15.57
N ASP A 385 -36.17 7.24 -14.54
CA ASP A 385 -37.30 6.88 -13.68
C ASP A 385 -37.43 7.88 -12.52
N ASP A 386 -38.43 8.76 -12.61
CA ASP A 386 -38.66 9.82 -11.61
C ASP A 386 -38.91 9.28 -10.19
N ALA A 387 -39.53 8.11 -10.07
CA ALA A 387 -39.78 7.49 -8.75
C ALA A 387 -38.47 7.03 -8.13
N VAL A 388 -37.59 6.43 -8.94
CA VAL A 388 -36.26 5.98 -8.49
C VAL A 388 -35.40 7.19 -8.12
N LEU A 389 -35.37 8.23 -8.96
CA LEU A 389 -34.60 9.45 -8.67
C LEU A 389 -35.09 10.15 -7.42
N THR A 390 -36.40 10.24 -7.20
CA THR A 390 -36.99 10.81 -5.98
C THR A 390 -36.56 10.02 -4.75
N LYS A 391 -36.65 8.69 -4.78
CA LYS A 391 -36.24 7.84 -3.67
C LYS A 391 -34.76 7.98 -3.31
N LEU A 392 -33.88 8.13 -4.30
CA LEU A 392 -32.43 8.39 -4.08
C LEU A 392 -32.21 9.74 -3.36
N VAL A 393 -32.95 10.78 -3.75
CA VAL A 393 -32.89 12.09 -3.08
C VAL A 393 -33.40 11.98 -1.64
N ASP A 394 -34.46 11.22 -1.38
CA ASP A 394 -35.01 11.02 -0.05
C ASP A 394 -34.00 10.30 0.87
N ILE A 395 -33.34 9.23 0.40
CA ILE A 395 -32.29 8.54 1.13
C ILE A 395 -31.15 9.51 1.47
N LYS A 396 -30.69 10.30 0.50
CA LYS A 396 -29.63 11.29 0.72
C LYS A 396 -30.02 12.34 1.76
N ASN A 397 -31.25 12.84 1.70
CA ASN A 397 -31.75 13.85 2.65
C ASN A 397 -31.90 13.25 4.06
N ALA A 398 -32.33 12.02 4.18
CA ALA A 398 -32.39 11.31 5.47
C ALA A 398 -30.99 11.22 6.11
N LYS A 399 -29.97 10.80 5.34
CA LYS A 399 -28.58 10.74 5.86
C LYS A 399 -28.02 12.09 6.26
N LYS A 400 -28.35 13.15 5.53
CA LYS A 400 -27.98 14.53 5.93
C LYS A 400 -28.66 14.96 7.25
N ALA A 401 -29.93 14.59 7.44
CA ALA A 401 -30.65 14.88 8.67
C ALA A 401 -30.10 14.10 9.88
N GLU A 402 -29.70 12.84 9.69
CA GLU A 402 -29.01 12.04 10.71
C GLU A 402 -27.69 12.70 11.14
N LEU A 403 -26.84 13.09 10.18
CA LEU A 403 -25.59 13.80 10.46
C LEU A 403 -25.85 15.12 11.20
N ALA A 404 -26.82 15.94 10.75
CA ALA A 404 -27.16 17.18 11.42
C ALA A 404 -27.65 16.95 12.87
N SER A 405 -28.38 15.85 13.11
CA SER A 405 -28.84 15.45 14.45
C SER A 405 -27.69 15.00 15.34
N TYR A 406 -26.73 14.28 14.79
CA TYR A 406 -25.51 13.85 15.50
C TYR A 406 -24.69 15.09 15.93
N LEU A 407 -24.40 15.99 15.01
CA LEU A 407 -23.61 17.21 15.27
C LEU A 407 -24.28 18.18 16.28
N LYS A 408 -25.58 18.09 16.50
CA LYS A 408 -26.28 18.87 17.52
C LYS A 408 -26.19 18.26 18.92
N LYS A 409 -25.83 16.97 19.01
CA LYS A 409 -25.70 16.26 20.29
C LYS A 409 -24.26 16.24 20.83
N THR A 410 -23.30 16.42 19.92
CA THR A 410 -21.88 16.55 20.22
C THR A 410 -21.47 18.01 20.35
#